data_c9fdae5db7d053d103d0d439695f8fd1
#
_entry.id   c9fdae5db7d053d103d0d439695f8fd1
#
_cell.length_a   1.000
_cell.length_b   1.000
_cell.length_c   1.000
_cell.angle_alpha   90.00
_cell.angle_beta   90.00
_cell.angle_gamma   90.00
#
_symmetry.space_group_name_H-M   'P 1'
#
loop_
_entity.id
_entity.type
_entity.pdbx_description
1 polymer ?
#
loop_
_entity_poly.entity_id
_entity_poly.type
_entity_poly.pdbx_seq_one_letter_code
_entity_poly.pdbx_strand_id
1 'polypeptide(L)'
;YKDDPCTCFKLKGTDRPESDEMQMNLRIHKAISIIQFKVEGQIIERQKGFHLENRALLHKIDYQKGTINLEGKEYKLLDTNFPTIDPKNPYKLTSEEEEIMDRLVHAFVGCEKLQEHMRFLLAKGGLYKVYNNNLLYHGCVPLDVKGNLKEVEIFGKKYRGKALYDVLESYVRKGFFALDPKEREDGKDIMWYI
;
A
#
# COMPACT_ATOMS: atom_id res chain seq x y z
N TYR A 1 -18.57 -6.53 -9.79
CA TYR A 1 -18.00 -6.13 -11.11
C TYR A 1 -18.43 -7.06 -12.28
N LYS A 2 -19.42 -7.94 -12.08
CA LYS A 2 -19.82 -8.98 -13.05
C LYS A 2 -20.12 -8.43 -14.46
N ASP A 3 -20.78 -7.29 -14.54
CA ASP A 3 -21.19 -6.67 -15.82
C ASP A 3 -20.41 -5.37 -16.12
N ASP A 4 -19.28 -5.17 -15.44
CA ASP A 4 -18.44 -3.99 -15.62
C ASP A 4 -17.54 -4.14 -16.86
N PRO A 5 -17.59 -3.22 -17.82
CA PRO A 5 -16.74 -3.25 -19.00
C PRO A 5 -15.27 -2.93 -18.70
N CYS A 6 -14.94 -2.40 -17.50
CA CYS A 6 -13.60 -2.09 -17.02
C CYS A 6 -12.73 -1.34 -18.04
N THR A 7 -13.29 -0.35 -18.72
CA THR A 7 -12.65 0.32 -19.88
C THR A 7 -11.32 0.96 -19.55
N CYS A 8 -11.12 1.42 -18.30
CA CYS A 8 -9.87 2.02 -17.86
C CYS A 8 -8.69 1.04 -17.74
N PHE A 9 -8.98 -0.27 -17.72
CA PHE A 9 -7.97 -1.34 -17.62
C PHE A 9 -7.67 -1.99 -18.97
N LYS A 10 -8.32 -1.55 -20.07
CA LYS A 10 -8.07 -2.07 -21.41
C LYS A 10 -6.75 -1.56 -21.98
N LEU A 11 -6.03 -2.42 -22.68
CA LEU A 11 -4.84 -2.04 -23.41
C LEU A 11 -5.21 -1.14 -24.59
N LYS A 12 -4.58 0.02 -24.70
CA LYS A 12 -4.77 0.93 -25.85
C LYS A 12 -4.18 0.31 -27.13
N GLY A 13 -4.93 0.40 -28.24
CA GLY A 13 -4.45 -0.02 -29.56
C GLY A 13 -4.54 -1.53 -29.85
N THR A 14 -5.29 -2.28 -29.07
CA THR A 14 -5.60 -3.68 -29.39
C THR A 14 -6.98 -3.76 -30.06
N ASP A 15 -6.99 -4.00 -31.38
CA ASP A 15 -8.23 -4.26 -32.16
C ASP A 15 -8.70 -5.73 -32.05
N ARG A 16 -8.13 -6.51 -31.13
CA ARG A 16 -8.54 -7.90 -30.92
C ARG A 16 -9.86 -7.96 -30.15
N PRO A 17 -10.83 -8.79 -30.56
CA PRO A 17 -12.01 -9.05 -29.76
C PRO A 17 -11.60 -9.60 -28.40
N GLU A 18 -12.19 -9.04 -27.32
CA GLU A 18 -11.88 -9.44 -25.96
C GLU A 18 -12.45 -10.84 -25.71
N SER A 19 -11.59 -11.77 -25.29
CA SER A 19 -12.04 -13.09 -24.81
C SER A 19 -12.68 -12.96 -23.41
N ASP A 20 -13.50 -13.95 -23.04
CA ASP A 20 -14.10 -14.02 -21.70
C ASP A 20 -13.03 -14.02 -20.59
N GLU A 21 -11.91 -14.68 -20.85
CA GLU A 21 -10.74 -14.68 -19.92
C GLU A 21 -10.15 -13.27 -19.78
N MET A 22 -10.00 -12.54 -20.88
CA MET A 22 -9.50 -11.16 -20.84
C MET A 22 -10.45 -10.25 -20.06
N GLN A 23 -11.77 -10.36 -20.30
CA GLN A 23 -12.78 -9.61 -19.56
C GLN A 23 -12.74 -9.95 -18.06
N MET A 24 -12.58 -11.22 -17.70
CA MET A 24 -12.43 -11.64 -16.30
C MET A 24 -11.20 -11.00 -15.67
N ASN A 25 -10.05 -11.02 -16.36
CA ASN A 25 -8.82 -10.41 -15.84
C ASN A 25 -8.95 -8.91 -15.63
N LEU A 26 -9.62 -8.17 -16.50
CA LEU A 26 -9.88 -6.74 -16.33
C LEU A 26 -10.71 -6.45 -15.06
N ARG A 27 -11.74 -7.27 -14.82
CA ARG A 27 -12.59 -7.15 -13.61
C ARG A 27 -11.83 -7.48 -12.35
N ILE A 28 -10.97 -8.51 -12.37
CA ILE A 28 -10.09 -8.86 -11.25
C ILE A 28 -9.14 -7.71 -10.95
N HIS A 29 -8.50 -7.12 -11.97
CA HIS A 29 -7.60 -5.97 -11.79
C HIS A 29 -8.31 -4.78 -11.14
N LYS A 30 -9.52 -4.45 -11.60
CA LYS A 30 -10.30 -3.37 -11.00
C LYS A 30 -10.66 -3.69 -9.54
N ALA A 31 -11.17 -4.88 -9.27
CA ALA A 31 -11.56 -5.29 -7.93
C ALA A 31 -10.38 -5.24 -6.94
N ILE A 32 -9.22 -5.80 -7.32
CA ILE A 32 -8.01 -5.77 -6.50
C ILE A 32 -7.52 -4.34 -6.28
N SER A 33 -7.57 -3.46 -7.29
CA SER A 33 -7.18 -2.05 -7.15
C SER A 33 -8.07 -1.32 -6.13
N ILE A 34 -9.37 -1.57 -6.13
CA ILE A 34 -10.30 -0.98 -5.15
C ILE A 34 -10.01 -1.52 -3.74
N ILE A 35 -9.80 -2.82 -3.58
CA ILE A 35 -9.40 -3.42 -2.29
C ILE A 35 -8.10 -2.78 -1.80
N GLN A 36 -7.10 -2.62 -2.67
CA GLN A 36 -5.83 -1.97 -2.34
C GLN A 36 -6.06 -0.55 -1.81
N PHE A 37 -6.83 0.30 -2.52
CA PHE A 37 -7.13 1.65 -2.06
C PHE A 37 -7.85 1.69 -0.71
N LYS A 38 -8.74 0.72 -0.46
CA LYS A 38 -9.42 0.60 0.84
C LYS A 38 -8.42 0.26 1.96
N VAL A 39 -7.59 -0.75 1.77
CA VAL A 39 -6.60 -1.17 2.79
C VAL A 39 -5.55 -0.09 3.03
N GLU A 40 -5.03 0.54 1.98
CA GLU A 40 -4.11 1.69 2.11
C GLU A 40 -4.75 2.85 2.85
N GLY A 41 -6.00 3.19 2.53
CA GLY A 41 -6.75 4.23 3.23
C GLY A 41 -6.90 3.94 4.72
N GLN A 42 -7.17 2.69 5.11
CA GLN A 42 -7.24 2.27 6.52
C GLN A 42 -5.89 2.48 7.24
N ILE A 43 -4.76 2.18 6.58
CA ILE A 43 -3.42 2.44 7.15
C ILE A 43 -3.22 3.95 7.34
N ILE A 44 -3.51 4.75 6.33
CA ILE A 44 -3.36 6.21 6.38
C ILE A 44 -4.25 6.83 7.46
N GLU A 45 -5.48 6.34 7.63
CA GLU A 45 -6.39 6.82 8.66
C GLU A 45 -5.91 6.54 10.09
N ARG A 46 -5.30 5.37 10.35
CA ARG A 46 -4.78 5.03 11.68
C ARG A 46 -3.37 5.58 11.94
N GLN A 47 -2.58 5.87 10.88
CA GLN A 47 -1.18 6.32 10.98
C GLN A 47 -1.01 7.76 10.48
N LYS A 48 -1.66 8.72 11.14
CA LYS A 48 -1.61 10.14 10.78
C LYS A 48 -0.18 10.72 10.79
N GLY A 49 0.71 10.15 11.62
CA GLY A 49 2.13 10.54 11.67
C GLY A 49 2.93 10.25 10.40
N PHE A 50 2.38 9.50 9.45
CA PHE A 50 3.02 9.28 8.15
C PHE A 50 2.81 10.45 7.17
N HIS A 51 1.85 11.35 7.45
CA HIS A 51 1.53 12.52 6.62
C HIS A 51 1.25 12.16 5.15
N LEU A 52 0.46 11.09 4.93
CA LEU A 52 0.12 10.55 3.61
C LEU A 52 -1.36 10.76 3.24
N GLU A 53 -2.07 11.69 3.88
CA GLU A 53 -3.48 11.96 3.65
C GLU A 53 -3.79 12.34 2.20
N ASN A 54 -2.80 12.89 1.49
CA ASN A 54 -2.92 13.20 0.07
C ASN A 54 -3.06 11.94 -0.81
N ARG A 55 -2.57 10.78 -0.37
CA ARG A 55 -2.67 9.48 -1.05
C ARG A 55 -3.99 8.76 -0.78
N ALA A 56 -4.72 9.11 0.24
CA ALA A 56 -6.05 8.59 0.51
C ALA A 56 -7.05 9.26 -0.45
N LEU A 57 -7.57 8.53 -1.44
CA LEU A 57 -8.30 9.09 -2.57
C LEU A 57 -9.80 8.88 -2.50
N LEU A 58 -10.28 7.75 -1.94
CA LEU A 58 -11.68 7.36 -2.06
C LEU A 58 -12.65 8.36 -1.41
N HIS A 59 -12.28 8.99 -0.30
CA HIS A 59 -13.11 10.01 0.36
C HIS A 59 -13.13 11.37 -0.39
N LYS A 60 -12.26 11.56 -1.39
CA LYS A 60 -12.19 12.79 -2.22
C LYS A 60 -13.08 12.70 -3.45
N ILE A 61 -13.72 11.57 -3.68
CA ILE A 61 -14.60 11.33 -4.82
C ILE A 61 -16.01 11.82 -4.52
N ASP A 62 -16.57 12.64 -5.40
CA ASP A 62 -17.99 12.89 -5.48
C ASP A 62 -18.63 11.80 -6.36
N TYR A 63 -19.18 10.79 -5.71
CA TYR A 63 -19.76 9.62 -6.39
C TYR A 63 -21.03 9.95 -7.19
N GLN A 64 -21.70 11.07 -6.89
CA GLN A 64 -22.90 11.50 -7.64
C GLN A 64 -22.51 12.24 -8.92
N LYS A 65 -21.50 13.11 -8.84
CA LYS A 65 -21.01 13.84 -10.00
C LYS A 65 -20.03 13.06 -10.85
N GLY A 66 -19.42 12.00 -10.30
CA GLY A 66 -18.34 11.25 -10.95
C GLY A 66 -17.06 12.07 -11.08
N THR A 67 -16.71 12.85 -10.05
CA THR A 67 -15.52 13.69 -10.01
C THR A 67 -14.66 13.41 -8.79
N ILE A 68 -13.38 13.80 -8.84
CA ILE A 68 -12.46 13.74 -7.70
C ILE A 68 -11.81 15.11 -7.51
N ASN A 69 -11.69 15.56 -6.24
CA ASN A 69 -10.99 16.79 -5.90
C ASN A 69 -9.55 16.46 -5.46
N LEU A 70 -8.58 16.97 -6.19
CA LEU A 70 -7.15 16.84 -5.87
C LEU A 70 -6.54 18.22 -5.74
N GLU A 71 -6.05 18.57 -4.56
CA GLU A 71 -5.40 19.86 -4.27
C GLU A 71 -6.25 21.08 -4.67
N GLY A 72 -7.56 21.01 -4.45
CA GLY A 72 -8.52 22.06 -4.76
C GLY A 72 -8.97 22.13 -6.23
N LYS A 73 -8.49 21.22 -7.08
CA LYS A 73 -8.91 21.10 -8.48
C LYS A 73 -9.77 19.88 -8.69
N GLU A 74 -10.90 20.08 -9.37
CA GLU A 74 -11.84 19.00 -9.71
C GLU A 74 -11.46 18.36 -11.05
N TYR A 75 -11.47 17.02 -11.07
CA TYR A 75 -11.20 16.21 -12.25
C TYR A 75 -12.35 15.22 -12.46
N LYS A 76 -12.78 15.07 -13.71
CA LYS A 76 -13.78 14.06 -14.07
C LYS A 76 -13.16 12.67 -14.07
N LEU A 77 -13.84 11.71 -13.43
CA LEU A 77 -13.44 10.31 -13.46
C LEU A 77 -13.81 9.70 -14.82
N LEU A 78 -12.93 8.84 -15.34
CA LEU A 78 -13.15 8.08 -16.56
C LEU A 78 -14.03 6.84 -16.31
N ASP A 79 -14.02 6.35 -15.08
CA ASP A 79 -14.81 5.22 -14.62
C ASP A 79 -15.46 5.61 -13.28
N THR A 80 -16.77 5.47 -13.20
CA THR A 80 -17.60 5.85 -12.03
C THR A 80 -18.33 4.67 -11.42
N ASN A 81 -18.08 3.46 -11.92
CA ASN A 81 -18.72 2.25 -11.41
C ASN A 81 -17.93 1.65 -10.23
N PHE A 82 -18.35 1.97 -9.02
CA PHE A 82 -17.73 1.52 -7.75
C PHE A 82 -18.73 0.74 -6.88
N PRO A 83 -19.17 -0.46 -7.31
CA PRO A 83 -20.28 -1.18 -6.66
C PRO A 83 -20.00 -1.63 -5.23
N THR A 84 -18.73 -1.70 -4.82
CA THR A 84 -18.32 -2.16 -3.48
C THR A 84 -17.91 -1.01 -2.55
N ILE A 85 -18.01 0.26 -2.99
CA ILE A 85 -17.66 1.41 -2.18
C ILE A 85 -18.92 2.02 -1.55
N ASP A 86 -18.96 2.11 -0.21
CA ASP A 86 -19.90 2.94 0.50
C ASP A 86 -19.33 4.36 0.61
N PRO A 87 -19.98 5.39 0.00
CA PRO A 87 -19.52 6.78 0.09
C PRO A 87 -19.44 7.33 1.52
N LYS A 88 -20.17 6.76 2.47
CA LYS A 88 -20.11 7.17 3.89
C LYS A 88 -18.94 6.56 4.64
N ASN A 89 -18.44 5.41 4.17
CA ASN A 89 -17.29 4.72 4.74
C ASN A 89 -16.46 4.07 3.61
N PRO A 90 -15.79 4.89 2.79
CA PRO A 90 -15.21 4.43 1.52
C PRO A 90 -14.07 3.44 1.67
N TYR A 91 -13.45 3.36 2.85
CA TYR A 91 -12.34 2.44 3.11
C TYR A 91 -12.77 1.13 3.78
N LYS A 92 -14.06 0.97 4.11
CA LYS A 92 -14.57 -0.28 4.65
C LYS A 92 -14.59 -1.37 3.56
N LEU A 93 -14.03 -2.54 3.86
CA LEU A 93 -14.18 -3.73 3.03
C LEU A 93 -15.61 -4.28 3.11
N THR A 94 -16.11 -4.86 2.02
CA THR A 94 -17.30 -5.73 2.09
C THR A 94 -16.92 -7.09 2.64
N SER A 95 -17.91 -7.91 3.03
CA SER A 95 -17.67 -9.28 3.50
C SER A 95 -16.93 -10.14 2.47
N GLU A 96 -17.26 -9.97 1.18
CA GLU A 96 -16.60 -10.70 0.11
C GLU A 96 -15.14 -10.23 -0.09
N GLU A 97 -14.89 -8.92 0.06
CA GLU A 97 -13.53 -8.37 0.00
C GLU A 97 -12.70 -8.82 1.20
N GLU A 98 -13.27 -8.88 2.40
CA GLU A 98 -12.62 -9.45 3.60
C GLU A 98 -12.25 -10.93 3.38
N GLU A 99 -13.17 -11.74 2.83
CA GLU A 99 -12.90 -13.14 2.52
C GLU A 99 -11.76 -13.30 1.51
N ILE A 100 -11.71 -12.46 0.47
CA ILE A 100 -10.60 -12.46 -0.49
C ILE A 100 -9.27 -12.12 0.20
N MET A 101 -9.26 -11.10 1.07
CA MET A 101 -8.06 -10.71 1.81
C MET A 101 -7.59 -11.81 2.75
N ASP A 102 -8.50 -12.48 3.46
CA ASP A 102 -8.18 -13.59 4.33
C ASP A 102 -7.57 -14.76 3.55
N ARG A 103 -8.12 -15.12 2.41
CA ARG A 103 -7.55 -16.15 1.52
C ARG A 103 -6.15 -15.80 1.04
N LEU A 104 -5.92 -14.53 0.63
CA LEU A 104 -4.60 -14.06 0.21
C LEU A 104 -3.60 -14.14 1.36
N VAL A 105 -3.96 -13.64 2.55
CA VAL A 105 -3.11 -13.72 3.74
C VAL A 105 -2.76 -15.17 4.07
N HIS A 106 -3.75 -16.07 4.10
CA HIS A 106 -3.51 -17.50 4.36
C HIS A 106 -2.59 -18.15 3.33
N ALA A 107 -2.75 -17.82 2.04
CA ALA A 107 -1.90 -18.34 0.97
C ALA A 107 -0.43 -17.92 1.15
N PHE A 108 -0.17 -16.66 1.52
CA PHE A 108 1.19 -16.16 1.75
C PHE A 108 1.79 -16.69 3.06
N VAL A 109 1.03 -16.68 4.14
CA VAL A 109 1.49 -17.15 5.45
C VAL A 109 1.70 -18.67 5.45
N GLY A 110 0.85 -19.44 4.76
CA GLY A 110 0.95 -20.88 4.66
C GLY A 110 2.01 -21.41 3.68
N CYS A 111 2.65 -20.54 2.90
CA CYS A 111 3.68 -20.96 1.96
C CYS A 111 5.03 -21.12 2.68
N GLU A 112 5.41 -22.33 3.04
CA GLU A 112 6.63 -22.66 3.80
C GLU A 112 7.89 -22.06 3.15
N LYS A 113 8.07 -22.26 1.84
CA LYS A 113 9.22 -21.75 1.09
C LYS A 113 9.31 -20.22 1.15
N LEU A 114 8.19 -19.52 1.04
CA LEU A 114 8.16 -18.07 1.19
C LEU A 114 8.55 -17.66 2.61
N GLN A 115 8.03 -18.36 3.63
CA GLN A 115 8.37 -18.08 5.03
C GLN A 115 9.85 -18.32 5.33
N GLU A 116 10.48 -19.35 4.76
CA GLU A 116 11.93 -19.60 4.85
C GLU A 116 12.72 -18.45 4.23
N HIS A 117 12.35 -18.01 3.01
CA HIS A 117 13.00 -16.89 2.35
C HIS A 117 12.86 -15.59 3.16
N MET A 118 11.68 -15.31 3.69
CA MET A 118 11.46 -14.12 4.52
C MET A 118 12.29 -14.14 5.80
N ARG A 119 12.36 -15.29 6.50
CA ARG A 119 13.22 -15.44 7.66
C ARG A 119 14.70 -15.22 7.32
N PHE A 120 15.15 -15.75 6.20
CA PHE A 120 16.53 -15.55 5.73
C PHE A 120 16.81 -14.06 5.45
N LEU A 121 15.93 -13.37 4.70
CA LEU A 121 16.05 -11.95 4.42
C LEU A 121 16.09 -11.11 5.69
N LEU A 122 15.22 -11.39 6.65
CA LEU A 122 15.16 -10.67 7.92
C LEU A 122 16.35 -10.98 8.84
N ALA A 123 16.92 -12.18 8.76
CA ALA A 123 18.07 -12.57 9.58
C ALA A 123 19.41 -12.06 9.03
N LYS A 124 19.57 -11.97 7.71
CA LYS A 124 20.83 -11.66 7.02
C LYS A 124 20.83 -10.32 6.30
N GLY A 125 19.67 -9.83 5.92
CA GLY A 125 19.49 -8.54 5.27
C GLY A 125 19.36 -7.38 6.25
N GLY A 126 19.31 -6.19 5.70
CA GLY A 126 19.05 -4.92 6.41
C GLY A 126 18.69 -3.85 5.40
N LEU A 127 18.21 -2.71 5.87
CA LEU A 127 17.89 -1.57 5.02
C LEU A 127 19.13 -0.86 4.49
N TYR A 128 20.28 -1.08 5.13
CA TYR A 128 21.59 -0.63 4.67
C TYR A 128 22.68 -1.59 5.12
N LYS A 129 23.84 -1.52 4.48
CA LYS A 129 25.05 -2.24 4.87
C LYS A 129 26.31 -1.44 4.53
N VAL A 130 27.28 -1.46 5.43
CA VAL A 130 28.62 -0.95 5.14
C VAL A 130 29.53 -2.14 4.83
N TYR A 131 30.14 -2.12 3.66
CA TYR A 131 31.08 -3.17 3.22
C TYR A 131 32.25 -2.54 2.44
N ASN A 132 33.47 -2.86 2.81
CA ASN A 132 34.70 -2.29 2.23
C ASN A 132 34.65 -0.75 2.11
N ASN A 133 34.26 -0.06 3.17
CA ASN A 133 34.04 1.40 3.23
C ASN A 133 32.97 1.95 2.27
N ASN A 134 32.18 1.10 1.62
CA ASN A 134 31.05 1.51 0.83
C ASN A 134 29.77 1.39 1.63
N LEU A 135 28.93 2.43 1.62
CA LEU A 135 27.59 2.40 2.14
C LEU A 135 26.64 1.91 1.04
N LEU A 136 26.04 0.75 1.27
CA LEU A 136 25.05 0.13 0.40
C LEU A 136 23.68 0.31 1.05
N TYR A 137 22.71 0.82 0.31
CA TYR A 137 21.31 0.98 0.77
C TYR A 137 20.36 0.90 -0.41
N HIS A 138 19.10 0.60 -0.14
CA HIS A 138 18.03 0.59 -1.14
C HIS A 138 17.17 1.85 -0.99
N GLY A 139 16.76 2.43 -2.10
CA GLY A 139 15.97 3.66 -2.12
C GLY A 139 16.83 4.92 -2.00
N CYS A 140 16.46 5.83 -1.14
CA CYS A 140 17.15 7.11 -0.94
C CYS A 140 17.31 7.47 0.54
N VAL A 141 18.34 8.24 0.84
CA VAL A 141 18.48 8.90 2.15
C VAL A 141 17.64 10.19 2.11
N PRO A 142 16.64 10.39 2.99
CA PRO A 142 15.85 11.60 3.02
C PRO A 142 16.72 12.83 3.30
N LEU A 143 16.66 13.80 2.38
CA LEU A 143 17.36 15.08 2.50
C LEU A 143 16.35 16.23 2.50
N ASP A 144 16.72 17.35 3.12
CA ASP A 144 16.00 18.60 3.00
C ASP A 144 16.40 19.37 1.70
N VAL A 145 15.77 20.48 1.45
CA VAL A 145 16.02 21.31 0.25
C VAL A 145 17.44 21.91 0.21
N LYS A 146 18.17 21.87 1.32
CA LYS A 146 19.57 22.33 1.44
C LYS A 146 20.58 21.18 1.38
N GLY A 147 20.12 19.94 1.21
CA GLY A 147 20.95 18.74 1.19
C GLY A 147 21.36 18.19 2.56
N ASN A 148 20.78 18.67 3.66
CA ASN A 148 21.02 18.10 4.98
C ASN A 148 20.11 16.89 5.21
N LEU A 149 20.54 15.99 6.12
CA LEU A 149 19.72 14.85 6.54
C LEU A 149 18.38 15.33 7.11
N LYS A 150 17.28 14.97 6.43
CA LYS A 150 15.93 15.33 6.84
C LYS A 150 15.51 14.55 8.08
N GLU A 151 14.88 15.23 9.06
CA GLU A 151 14.20 14.57 10.16
C GLU A 151 12.87 13.98 9.68
N VAL A 152 12.62 12.72 10.03
CA VAL A 152 11.37 11.99 9.78
C VAL A 152 10.82 11.55 11.12
N GLU A 153 9.53 11.78 11.33
CA GLU A 153 8.83 11.37 12.55
C GLU A 153 8.31 9.94 12.38
N ILE A 154 8.66 9.08 13.36
CA ILE A 154 8.19 7.71 13.46
C ILE A 154 7.58 7.53 14.85
N PHE A 155 6.28 7.36 14.94
CA PHE A 155 5.51 7.20 16.18
C PHE A 155 5.86 8.27 17.24
N GLY A 156 5.82 9.55 16.86
CA GLY A 156 6.04 10.70 17.74
C GLY A 156 7.50 10.99 18.09
N LYS A 157 8.46 10.25 17.52
CA LYS A 157 9.89 10.50 17.70
C LYS A 157 10.56 10.83 16.37
N LYS A 158 11.48 11.80 16.39
CA LYS A 158 12.21 12.26 15.22
C LYS A 158 13.54 11.53 15.05
N TYR A 159 13.80 11.07 13.85
CA TYR A 159 15.00 10.35 13.46
C TYR A 159 15.56 10.90 12.15
N ARG A 160 16.87 10.79 11.95
CA ARG A 160 17.53 11.15 10.69
C ARG A 160 18.74 10.26 10.41
N GLY A 161 19.12 10.15 9.14
CA GLY A 161 20.29 9.37 8.71
C GLY A 161 20.26 7.95 9.23
N LYS A 162 21.39 7.48 9.79
CA LYS A 162 21.52 6.11 10.32
C LYS A 162 20.44 5.75 11.35
N ALA A 163 20.12 6.65 12.29
CA ALA A 163 19.12 6.39 13.32
C ALA A 163 17.71 6.16 12.73
N LEU A 164 17.38 6.80 11.60
CA LEU A 164 16.15 6.54 10.89
C LEU A 164 16.12 5.12 10.33
N TYR A 165 17.19 4.68 9.66
CA TYR A 165 17.26 3.31 9.13
C TYR A 165 17.21 2.25 10.24
N ASP A 166 17.93 2.47 11.35
CA ASP A 166 17.94 1.54 12.48
C ASP A 166 16.54 1.36 13.09
N VAL A 167 15.78 2.45 13.27
CA VAL A 167 14.42 2.38 13.83
C VAL A 167 13.46 1.73 12.83
N LEU A 168 13.52 2.07 11.55
CA LEU A 168 12.69 1.44 10.53
C LEU A 168 12.96 -0.07 10.45
N GLU A 169 14.23 -0.49 10.45
CA GLU A 169 14.59 -1.91 10.46
C GLU A 169 14.06 -2.64 11.70
N SER A 170 14.10 -1.99 12.87
CA SER A 170 13.54 -2.56 14.08
C SER A 170 12.04 -2.83 13.97
N TYR A 171 11.27 -1.90 13.37
CA TYR A 171 9.84 -2.08 13.14
C TYR A 171 9.55 -3.13 12.08
N VAL A 172 10.32 -3.18 10.99
CA VAL A 172 10.21 -4.26 9.98
C VAL A 172 10.34 -5.65 10.65
N ARG A 173 11.32 -5.80 11.56
CA ARG A 173 11.48 -7.07 12.32
C ARG A 173 10.31 -7.33 13.26
N LYS A 174 9.76 -6.31 13.92
CA LYS A 174 8.57 -6.42 14.75
C LYS A 174 7.35 -6.86 13.93
N GLY A 175 7.17 -6.34 12.72
CA GLY A 175 6.09 -6.74 11.82
C GLY A 175 6.04 -8.24 11.54
N PHE A 176 7.19 -8.91 11.57
CA PHE A 176 7.30 -10.35 11.34
C PHE A 176 7.36 -11.17 12.63
N PHE A 177 8.16 -10.75 13.62
CA PHE A 177 8.51 -11.56 14.79
C PHE A 177 7.80 -11.19 16.08
N ALA A 178 7.19 -10.01 16.20
CA ALA A 178 6.57 -9.59 17.46
C ALA A 178 5.39 -10.50 17.82
N LEU A 179 5.30 -10.84 19.09
CA LEU A 179 4.17 -11.59 19.66
C LEU A 179 3.02 -10.64 20.00
N ASP A 180 3.34 -9.43 20.44
CA ASP A 180 2.34 -8.41 20.72
C ASP A 180 1.63 -7.94 19.44
N PRO A 181 0.28 -8.00 19.39
CA PRO A 181 -0.47 -7.66 18.18
C PRO A 181 -0.28 -6.20 17.73
N LYS A 182 -0.15 -5.26 18.68
CA LYS A 182 0.04 -3.84 18.36
C LYS A 182 1.43 -3.57 17.78
N GLU A 183 2.48 -4.13 18.37
CA GLU A 183 3.83 -4.03 17.81
C GLU A 183 3.93 -4.64 16.42
N ARG A 184 3.22 -5.76 16.20
CA ARG A 184 3.16 -6.41 14.89
C ARG A 184 2.44 -5.54 13.86
N GLU A 185 1.32 -4.91 14.23
CA GLU A 185 0.59 -4.00 13.36
C GLU A 185 1.43 -2.77 13.00
N ASP A 186 2.03 -2.11 13.98
CA ASP A 186 2.92 -0.97 13.76
C ASP A 186 4.09 -1.34 12.84
N GLY A 187 4.66 -2.52 13.02
CA GLY A 187 5.70 -3.05 12.15
C GLY A 187 5.25 -3.27 10.70
N LYS A 188 4.04 -3.81 10.50
CA LYS A 188 3.44 -3.97 9.15
C LYS A 188 3.15 -2.63 8.49
N ASP A 189 2.67 -1.65 9.27
CA ASP A 189 2.41 -0.32 8.77
C ASP A 189 3.70 0.39 8.33
N ILE A 190 4.79 0.22 9.07
CA ILE A 190 6.12 0.70 8.66
C ILE A 190 6.60 -0.02 7.39
N MET A 191 6.40 -1.34 7.27
CA MET A 191 6.77 -2.07 6.04
C MET A 191 6.01 -1.56 4.81
N TRP A 192 4.77 -1.12 4.98
CA TRP A 192 4.02 -0.47 3.89
C TRP A 192 4.49 0.96 3.63
N TYR A 193 4.92 1.69 4.67
CA TYR A 193 5.34 3.09 4.59
C TYR A 193 6.68 3.27 3.84
N ILE A 194 7.64 2.34 3.98
CA ILE A 194 8.99 2.40 3.36
C ILE A 194 9.02 1.78 1.97
#